data_b422cf8719cf515c28be3b39bf0fff9a
#
_entry.id   b422cf8719cf515c28be3b39bf0fff9a
#
_cell.length_a   1.000
_cell.length_b   1.000
_cell.length_c   1.000
_cell.angle_alpha   90.00
_cell.angle_beta   90.00
_cell.angle_gamma   90.00
#
_symmetry.space_group_name_H-M   'P 1'
#
loop_
_entity.id
_entity.type
_entity.pdbx_description
1 polymer ?
#
loop_
_entity_poly.entity_id
_entity_poly.type
_entity_poly.pdbx_seq_one_letter_code
_entity_poly.pdbx_strand_id
1 'polypeptide(L)'
;DQGKIGNVNVIGNIAEASNKQLKDIGTTTFRSPFTPIDFGSIAGQRNGAVVLPFRHTPITQWNRDQGAIMYEAGARWQRPGYFPIDGGDMQDAINAEAEAVRYGVGVYDGSPLGKFDISGRDAAAFIDLLYTNDFSNLKIGMGRYGIMLSDDGMILDDGVTFKLAENHYLMSTSTGFADLVFRHMEYLLQV
;
A
#
# COMPACT_ATOMS: atom_id res chain seq x y z
N ASP A 1 -20.59 33.10 21.13
CA ASP A 1 -19.47 32.92 20.17
C ASP A 1 -19.60 31.56 19.53
N GLN A 2 -20.42 31.52 18.52
CA GLN A 2 -20.74 30.27 17.87
C GLN A 2 -19.70 29.99 16.78
N GLY A 3 -18.76 29.13 17.10
CA GLY A 3 -18.07 28.38 16.08
C GLY A 3 -16.91 29.05 15.35
N LYS A 4 -16.29 30.06 15.90
CA LYS A 4 -14.97 30.51 15.42
C LYS A 4 -13.87 29.77 16.15
N ILE A 5 -13.65 28.55 15.73
CA ILE A 5 -12.45 27.81 16.08
C ILE A 5 -11.36 28.21 15.08
N GLY A 6 -10.66 29.30 15.36
CA GLY A 6 -9.50 29.75 14.58
C GLY A 6 -9.68 29.81 13.06
N ASN A 7 -8.60 29.89 12.33
CA ASN A 7 -8.57 29.90 10.87
C ASN A 7 -8.83 28.52 10.22
N VAL A 8 -9.12 27.49 10.99
CA VAL A 8 -9.44 26.13 10.52
C VAL A 8 -10.81 25.73 11.00
N ASN A 9 -11.83 26.36 10.44
CA ASN A 9 -13.21 26.00 10.72
C ASN A 9 -13.63 24.82 9.83
N VAL A 10 -13.17 23.61 10.18
CA VAL A 10 -13.50 22.39 9.44
C VAL A 10 -15.02 22.19 9.38
N ILE A 11 -15.72 22.45 10.48
CA ILE A 11 -17.19 22.30 10.56
C ILE A 11 -17.87 23.36 9.69
N GLY A 12 -17.35 24.60 9.69
CA GLY A 12 -17.83 25.65 8.81
C GLY A 12 -17.65 25.34 7.34
N ASN A 13 -16.51 24.80 6.97
CA ASN A 13 -16.21 24.37 5.60
C ASN A 13 -17.12 23.22 5.16
N ILE A 14 -17.42 22.27 6.05
CA ILE A 14 -18.37 21.19 5.77
C ILE A 14 -19.79 21.74 5.62
N ALA A 15 -20.20 22.69 6.46
CA ALA A 15 -21.49 23.34 6.36
C ALA A 15 -21.65 24.05 5.02
N GLU A 16 -20.67 24.84 4.64
CA GLU A 16 -20.63 25.58 3.38
C GLU A 16 -20.65 24.63 2.16
N ALA A 17 -19.81 23.61 2.16
CA ALA A 17 -19.75 22.61 1.09
C ALA A 17 -21.03 21.81 0.95
N SER A 18 -21.77 21.63 2.05
CA SER A 18 -23.04 20.91 2.09
C SER A 18 -24.26 21.82 1.92
N ASN A 19 -24.05 23.13 1.75
CA ASN A 19 -25.11 24.15 1.73
C ASN A 19 -26.06 24.07 2.94
N LYS A 20 -25.50 23.80 4.12
CA LYS A 20 -26.22 23.69 5.39
C LYS A 20 -25.75 24.75 6.36
N GLN A 21 -26.65 25.13 7.27
CA GLN A 21 -26.27 26.01 8.36
C GLN A 21 -25.45 25.22 9.40
N LEU A 22 -24.49 25.86 10.05
CA LEU A 22 -23.62 25.23 11.05
C LEU A 22 -24.41 24.48 12.14
N LYS A 23 -25.55 25.05 12.56
CA LYS A 23 -26.44 24.45 13.55
C LYS A 23 -27.10 23.14 13.09
N ASP A 24 -27.18 22.90 11.78
CA ASP A 24 -27.86 21.75 11.18
C ASP A 24 -26.89 20.59 10.89
N ILE A 25 -25.60 20.78 11.11
CA ILE A 25 -24.59 19.72 10.93
C ILE A 25 -24.53 18.78 12.14
N GLY A 26 -25.27 19.09 13.18
CA GLY A 26 -25.33 18.31 14.40
C GLY A 26 -24.17 18.57 15.36
N THR A 27 -24.38 18.30 16.60
CA THR A 27 -23.32 18.24 17.59
C THR A 27 -22.47 17.01 17.30
N THR A 28 -21.44 17.19 16.53
CA THR A 28 -20.39 16.19 16.49
C THR A 28 -19.77 16.12 17.88
N THR A 29 -20.23 15.19 18.65
CA THR A 29 -19.43 14.76 19.79
C THR A 29 -18.21 14.08 19.18
N PHE A 30 -17.20 14.87 18.93
CA PHE A 30 -15.93 14.35 18.48
C PHE A 30 -15.36 13.51 19.62
N ARG A 31 -15.57 12.22 19.56
CA ARG A 31 -14.96 11.29 20.48
C ARG A 31 -13.69 10.79 19.81
N SER A 32 -12.57 11.43 20.11
CA SER A 32 -11.31 10.80 19.80
C SER A 32 -11.23 9.46 20.59
N PRO A 33 -10.64 8.42 20.04
CA PRO A 33 -9.76 8.35 18.87
C PRO A 33 -10.39 7.61 17.68
N PHE A 34 -11.58 7.92 17.25
CA PHE A 34 -12.41 6.96 16.54
C PHE A 34 -12.11 6.74 15.07
N THR A 35 -11.54 7.72 14.39
CA THR A 35 -11.06 7.55 13.02
C THR A 35 -9.94 8.54 12.82
N PRO A 36 -8.75 8.11 12.43
CA PRO A 36 -7.70 9.04 12.05
C PRO A 36 -8.23 9.91 10.90
N ILE A 37 -8.28 11.21 11.11
CA ILE A 37 -8.59 12.15 10.06
C ILE A 37 -7.28 12.42 9.34
N ASP A 38 -7.15 11.94 8.12
CA ASP A 38 -6.00 12.24 7.28
C ASP A 38 -6.03 13.69 6.78
N PHE A 39 -4.88 14.18 6.34
CA PHE A 39 -4.79 15.52 5.76
C PHE A 39 -5.64 15.68 4.50
N GLY A 40 -5.91 14.61 3.76
CA GLY A 40 -6.78 14.60 2.60
C GLY A 40 -8.22 14.97 2.96
N SER A 41 -8.73 14.43 4.05
CA SER A 41 -10.07 14.75 4.57
C SER A 41 -10.17 16.20 5.03
N ILE A 42 -9.11 16.78 5.59
CA ILE A 42 -9.06 18.17 6.03
C ILE A 42 -8.92 19.13 4.85
N ALA A 43 -8.07 18.81 3.88
CA ALA A 43 -7.79 19.66 2.73
C ALA A 43 -8.91 19.65 1.68
N GLY A 44 -9.73 18.60 1.66
CA GLY A 44 -10.80 18.41 0.69
C GLY A 44 -10.31 17.88 -0.67
N GLN A 45 -11.26 17.39 -1.46
CA GLN A 45 -10.99 16.66 -2.70
C GLN A 45 -10.28 17.49 -3.78
N ARG A 46 -10.40 18.82 -3.74
CA ARG A 46 -9.81 19.71 -4.76
C ARG A 46 -8.28 19.75 -4.70
N ASN A 47 -7.69 19.36 -3.59
CA ASN A 47 -6.24 19.40 -3.36
C ASN A 47 -5.58 18.01 -3.43
N GLY A 48 -6.26 17.01 -3.96
CA GLY A 48 -5.88 15.60 -3.90
C GLY A 48 -4.42 15.31 -4.27
N ALA A 49 -3.92 15.86 -5.37
CA ALA A 49 -2.53 15.62 -5.79
C ALA A 49 -1.48 16.27 -4.87
N VAL A 50 -1.82 17.37 -4.21
CA VAL A 50 -0.92 18.07 -3.26
C VAL A 50 -0.93 17.38 -1.91
N VAL A 51 -2.09 16.88 -1.48
CA VAL A 51 -2.27 16.26 -0.16
C VAL A 51 -1.89 14.78 -0.16
N LEU A 52 -2.10 14.12 -1.29
CA LEU A 52 -1.74 12.71 -1.51
C LEU A 52 -0.77 12.62 -2.70
N PRO A 53 0.50 12.99 -2.54
CA PRO A 53 1.46 12.94 -3.61
C PRO A 53 1.67 11.50 -4.10
N PHE A 54 1.96 11.38 -5.38
CA PHE A 54 2.37 10.08 -5.92
C PHE A 54 3.73 9.66 -5.36
N ARG A 55 3.87 8.38 -5.10
CA ARG A 55 5.14 7.74 -4.78
C ARG A 55 5.81 7.26 -6.06
N HIS A 56 7.11 7.42 -6.11
CA HIS A 56 7.93 7.06 -7.25
C HIS A 56 8.99 6.04 -6.86
N THR A 57 9.23 5.09 -7.75
CA THR A 57 10.35 4.17 -7.62
C THR A 57 11.63 4.82 -8.13
N PRO A 58 12.82 4.28 -7.79
CA PRO A 58 14.09 4.81 -8.30
C PRO A 58 14.18 4.88 -9.83
N ILE A 59 13.44 4.00 -10.54
CA ILE A 59 13.45 3.94 -12.01
C ILE A 59 12.23 4.59 -12.66
N THR A 60 11.36 5.25 -11.90
CA THR A 60 10.15 5.90 -12.45
C THR A 60 10.48 6.88 -13.58
N GLN A 61 11.52 7.69 -13.41
CA GLN A 61 11.91 8.65 -14.45
C GLN A 61 12.41 7.95 -15.71
N TRP A 62 13.23 6.92 -15.56
CA TRP A 62 13.68 6.11 -16.67
C TRP A 62 12.51 5.49 -17.44
N ASN A 63 11.52 4.91 -16.75
CA ASN A 63 10.32 4.37 -17.39
C ASN A 63 9.59 5.42 -18.24
N ARG A 64 9.45 6.65 -17.71
CA ARG A 64 8.85 7.77 -18.46
C ARG A 64 9.65 8.15 -19.69
N ASP A 65 10.96 8.24 -19.56
CA ASP A 65 11.88 8.58 -20.63
C ASP A 65 11.86 7.52 -21.75
N GLN A 66 11.56 6.26 -21.40
CA GLN A 66 11.33 5.18 -22.36
C GLN A 66 9.90 5.17 -22.92
N GLY A 67 9.06 6.14 -22.59
CA GLY A 67 7.70 6.27 -23.11
C GLY A 67 6.65 5.39 -22.43
N ALA A 68 6.93 4.85 -21.25
CA ALA A 68 5.96 4.05 -20.52
C ALA A 68 4.69 4.84 -20.19
N ILE A 69 3.54 4.22 -20.40
CA ILE A 69 2.27 4.71 -19.86
C ILE A 69 2.20 4.33 -18.37
N MET A 70 2.19 5.35 -17.52
CA MET A 70 2.25 5.16 -16.07
C MET A 70 0.85 5.02 -15.47
N TYR A 71 0.66 4.03 -14.62
CA TYR A 71 -0.55 3.81 -13.85
C TYR A 71 -0.30 3.92 -12.35
N GLU A 72 -1.35 4.22 -11.61
CA GLU A 72 -1.32 4.15 -10.16
C GLU A 72 -1.48 2.69 -9.69
N ALA A 73 -0.49 2.22 -8.95
CA ALA A 73 -0.59 1.01 -8.15
C ALA A 73 -1.19 1.35 -6.76
N GLY A 74 -1.38 0.37 -5.91
CA GLY A 74 -1.85 0.61 -4.54
C GLY A 74 -0.98 1.63 -3.79
N ALA A 75 -1.55 2.29 -2.78
CA ALA A 75 -0.87 3.27 -1.92
C ALA A 75 -0.18 4.42 -2.67
N ARG A 76 -0.75 4.88 -3.77
CA ARG A 76 -0.28 6.00 -4.59
C ARG A 76 1.07 5.78 -5.29
N TRP A 77 1.53 4.56 -5.40
CA TRP A 77 2.72 4.24 -6.18
C TRP A 77 2.43 4.35 -7.68
N GLN A 78 3.33 5.00 -8.41
CA GLN A 78 3.32 4.97 -9.88
C GLN A 78 4.20 3.85 -10.41
N ARG A 79 3.67 3.09 -11.35
CA ARG A 79 4.40 2.03 -12.07
C ARG A 79 4.09 2.09 -13.56
N PRO A 80 4.96 1.57 -14.43
CA PRO A 80 4.63 1.38 -15.85
C PRO A 80 3.47 0.39 -15.97
N GLY A 81 2.49 0.73 -16.78
CA GLY A 81 1.42 -0.16 -17.17
C GLY A 81 1.85 -0.99 -18.39
N TYR A 82 2.36 -0.31 -19.38
CA TYR A 82 2.92 -0.92 -20.60
C TYR A 82 3.80 0.10 -21.33
N PHE A 83 4.62 -0.39 -22.27
CA PHE A 83 5.40 0.44 -23.18
C PHE A 83 4.75 0.39 -24.56
N PRO A 84 4.25 1.54 -25.11
CA PRO A 84 3.63 1.56 -26.42
C PRO A 84 4.56 1.06 -27.51
N ILE A 85 4.00 0.36 -28.48
CA ILE A 85 4.69 -0.06 -29.71
C ILE A 85 4.10 0.67 -30.93
N ASP A 86 4.93 0.94 -31.94
CA ASP A 86 4.52 1.65 -33.13
C ASP A 86 3.41 0.90 -33.87
N GLY A 87 2.31 1.60 -34.15
CA GLY A 87 1.16 1.07 -34.88
C GLY A 87 0.30 0.04 -34.15
N GLY A 88 0.62 -0.25 -32.87
CA GLY A 88 -0.15 -1.17 -32.02
C GLY A 88 -1.00 -0.45 -30.98
N ASP A 89 -1.95 -1.18 -30.41
CA ASP A 89 -2.71 -0.73 -29.26
C ASP A 89 -2.11 -1.24 -27.92
N MET A 90 -2.78 -0.98 -26.81
CA MET A 90 -2.36 -1.44 -25.48
C MET A 90 -2.26 -2.97 -25.41
N GLN A 91 -3.19 -3.69 -26.04
CA GLN A 91 -3.19 -5.16 -25.99
C GLN A 91 -2.02 -5.74 -26.78
N ASP A 92 -1.68 -5.12 -27.90
CA ASP A 92 -0.52 -5.53 -28.71
C ASP A 92 0.78 -5.34 -27.93
N ALA A 93 0.92 -4.21 -27.23
CA ALA A 93 2.07 -3.95 -26.36
C ALA A 93 2.17 -4.99 -25.23
N ILE A 94 1.07 -5.29 -24.53
CA ILE A 94 1.02 -6.30 -23.48
C ILE A 94 1.40 -7.69 -24.01
N ASN A 95 0.89 -8.05 -25.18
CA ASN A 95 1.19 -9.34 -25.81
C ASN A 95 2.69 -9.44 -26.16
N ALA A 96 3.27 -8.36 -26.73
CA ALA A 96 4.70 -8.32 -27.05
C ALA A 96 5.59 -8.44 -25.81
N GLU A 97 5.24 -7.76 -24.72
CA GLU A 97 5.96 -7.88 -23.44
C GLU A 97 5.83 -9.29 -22.85
N ALA A 98 4.64 -9.89 -22.92
CA ALA A 98 4.41 -11.26 -22.45
C ALA A 98 5.22 -12.29 -23.27
N GLU A 99 5.30 -12.12 -24.59
CA GLU A 99 6.14 -12.95 -25.48
C GLU A 99 7.63 -12.78 -25.14
N ALA A 100 8.08 -11.55 -24.90
CA ALA A 100 9.46 -11.28 -24.52
C ALA A 100 9.86 -11.99 -23.23
N VAL A 101 8.97 -12.02 -22.23
CA VAL A 101 9.19 -12.79 -21.00
C VAL A 101 9.15 -14.29 -21.24
N ARG A 102 8.24 -14.77 -22.09
CA ARG A 102 8.06 -16.21 -22.38
C ARG A 102 9.25 -16.82 -23.13
N TYR A 103 9.78 -16.11 -24.11
CA TYR A 103 10.82 -16.62 -25.01
C TYR A 103 12.19 -15.99 -24.80
N GLY A 104 12.30 -15.04 -23.90
CA GLY A 104 13.52 -14.32 -23.55
C GLY A 104 13.58 -14.00 -22.07
N VAL A 105 13.78 -12.72 -21.76
CA VAL A 105 13.89 -12.22 -20.39
C VAL A 105 13.07 -10.93 -20.23
N GLY A 106 12.46 -10.76 -19.06
CA GLY A 106 11.79 -9.53 -18.66
C GLY A 106 12.37 -8.98 -17.34
N VAL A 107 12.18 -7.68 -17.14
CA VAL A 107 12.53 -6.99 -15.90
C VAL A 107 11.26 -6.45 -15.24
N TYR A 108 11.10 -6.71 -13.96
CA TYR A 108 9.98 -6.21 -13.17
C TYR A 108 10.50 -5.37 -12.00
N ASP A 109 9.95 -4.15 -11.85
CA ASP A 109 10.25 -3.30 -10.70
C ASP A 109 9.34 -3.65 -9.51
N GLY A 110 9.88 -4.40 -8.56
CA GLY A 110 9.21 -4.78 -7.31
C GLY A 110 9.31 -3.73 -6.19
N SER A 111 9.84 -2.55 -6.45
CA SER A 111 10.02 -1.51 -5.43
C SER A 111 8.73 -1.06 -4.74
N PRO A 112 7.56 -1.04 -5.39
CA PRO A 112 6.30 -0.67 -4.73
C PRO A 112 5.78 -1.68 -3.71
N LEU A 113 6.21 -2.95 -3.76
CA LEU A 113 5.79 -3.95 -2.78
C LEU A 113 6.20 -3.52 -1.36
N GLY A 114 5.41 -3.82 -0.34
CA GLY A 114 5.83 -3.68 1.04
C GLY A 114 7.00 -4.63 1.34
N LYS A 115 7.94 -4.20 2.19
CA LYS A 115 9.05 -5.01 2.68
C LYS A 115 9.19 -4.81 4.16
N PHE A 116 9.32 -5.92 4.88
CA PHE A 116 9.56 -5.94 6.31
C PHE A 116 10.81 -6.75 6.59
N ASP A 117 11.70 -6.16 7.35
CA ASP A 117 12.87 -6.83 7.90
C ASP A 117 12.51 -7.31 9.31
N ILE A 118 12.47 -8.63 9.50
CA ILE A 118 12.04 -9.27 10.74
C ILE A 118 13.21 -10.04 11.31
N SER A 119 13.66 -9.64 12.48
CA SER A 119 14.82 -10.27 13.12
C SER A 119 14.58 -10.44 14.62
N GLY A 120 15.10 -11.53 15.17
CA GLY A 120 14.99 -11.85 16.57
C GLY A 120 14.88 -13.34 16.83
N ARG A 121 15.09 -13.74 18.06
CA ARG A 121 15.04 -15.16 18.46
C ARG A 121 13.73 -15.84 18.11
N ASP A 122 12.63 -15.11 18.22
CA ASP A 122 11.27 -15.63 18.04
C ASP A 122 10.70 -15.26 16.65
N ALA A 123 11.53 -14.78 15.71
CA ALA A 123 11.10 -14.31 14.39
C ALA A 123 10.36 -15.40 13.58
N ALA A 124 10.83 -16.65 13.63
CA ALA A 124 10.16 -17.76 12.94
C ALA A 124 8.75 -18.00 13.49
N ALA A 125 8.61 -18.05 14.82
CA ALA A 125 7.31 -18.26 15.47
C ALA A 125 6.34 -17.10 15.21
N PHE A 126 6.87 -15.86 15.16
CA PHE A 126 6.07 -14.69 14.80
C PHE A 126 5.55 -14.75 13.35
N ILE A 127 6.39 -15.19 12.41
CA ILE A 127 5.97 -15.36 11.02
C ILE A 127 4.94 -16.49 10.87
N ASP A 128 5.11 -17.60 11.60
CA ASP A 128 4.12 -18.70 11.64
C ASP A 128 2.77 -18.25 12.22
N LEU A 129 2.76 -17.26 13.10
CA LEU A 129 1.53 -16.66 13.61
C LEU A 129 0.82 -15.78 12.56
N LEU A 130 1.60 -15.12 11.68
CA LEU A 130 1.07 -14.23 10.64
C LEU A 130 0.46 -14.99 9.46
N TYR A 131 1.02 -16.13 9.10
CA TYR A 131 0.69 -16.86 7.87
C TYR A 131 0.02 -18.19 8.14
N THR A 132 -0.74 -18.65 7.17
CA THR A 132 -1.32 -19.99 7.17
C THR A 132 -0.29 -21.10 6.88
N ASN A 133 0.90 -20.72 6.43
CA ASN A 133 2.00 -21.60 6.07
C ASN A 133 2.98 -21.74 7.24
N ASP A 134 3.63 -22.90 7.32
CA ASP A 134 4.71 -23.15 8.27
C ASP A 134 6.05 -22.62 7.71
N PHE A 135 6.65 -21.66 8.39
CA PHE A 135 7.95 -21.05 8.06
C PHE A 135 9.08 -21.56 8.95
N SER A 136 8.76 -22.27 10.04
CA SER A 136 9.75 -22.81 10.99
C SER A 136 10.78 -23.69 10.31
N ASN A 137 10.37 -24.47 9.31
CA ASN A 137 11.21 -25.38 8.53
C ASN A 137 11.85 -24.74 7.28
N LEU A 138 11.70 -23.43 7.06
CA LEU A 138 12.30 -22.73 5.92
C LEU A 138 13.82 -22.69 6.07
N LYS A 139 14.53 -23.13 5.03
CA LYS A 139 16.00 -23.13 5.01
C LYS A 139 16.54 -21.75 4.67
N ILE A 140 17.71 -21.42 5.22
CA ILE A 140 18.44 -20.18 4.90
C ILE A 140 18.66 -20.11 3.38
N GLY A 141 18.44 -18.93 2.80
CA GLY A 141 18.55 -18.65 1.37
C GLY A 141 17.32 -19.05 0.56
N MET A 142 16.30 -19.62 1.20
CA MET A 142 15.04 -20.00 0.53
C MET A 142 13.94 -18.99 0.81
N GLY A 143 12.99 -18.89 -0.13
CA GLY A 143 11.75 -18.14 0.01
C GLY A 143 10.54 -19.06 0.01
N ARG A 144 9.49 -18.63 0.68
CA ARG A 144 8.19 -19.30 0.70
C ARG A 144 7.08 -18.28 0.53
N TYR A 145 6.17 -18.56 -0.41
CA TYR A 145 4.93 -17.83 -0.53
C TYR A 145 4.00 -18.18 0.63
N GLY A 146 3.32 -17.17 1.17
CA GLY A 146 2.37 -17.33 2.25
C GLY A 146 1.12 -16.51 2.05
N ILE A 147 0.02 -16.94 2.67
CA ILE A 147 -1.26 -16.25 2.71
C ILE A 147 -1.53 -15.87 4.15
N MET A 148 -1.83 -14.60 4.37
CA MET A 148 -2.22 -14.03 5.65
C MET A 148 -3.74 -13.91 5.71
N LEU A 149 -4.34 -14.32 6.81
CA LEU A 149 -5.79 -14.24 7.02
C LEU A 149 -6.10 -13.28 8.16
N SER A 150 -7.25 -12.64 8.06
CA SER A 150 -7.90 -11.98 9.18
C SER A 150 -8.65 -12.98 10.07
N ASP A 151 -9.09 -12.54 11.25
CA ASP A 151 -9.74 -13.39 12.26
C ASP A 151 -11.02 -14.06 11.77
N ASP A 152 -11.68 -13.50 10.75
CA ASP A 152 -12.86 -14.06 10.11
C ASP A 152 -12.52 -15.05 8.95
N GLY A 153 -11.24 -15.30 8.73
CA GLY A 153 -10.75 -16.23 7.71
C GLY A 153 -10.68 -15.65 6.29
N MET A 154 -10.90 -14.35 6.13
CA MET A 154 -10.72 -13.69 4.83
C MET A 154 -9.24 -13.39 4.58
N ILE A 155 -8.85 -13.39 3.31
CA ILE A 155 -7.47 -13.06 2.91
C ILE A 155 -7.19 -11.60 3.28
N LEU A 156 -6.22 -11.40 4.15
CA LEU A 156 -5.72 -10.08 4.54
C LEU A 156 -4.66 -9.58 3.56
N ASP A 157 -3.69 -10.41 3.26
CA ASP A 157 -2.62 -10.16 2.29
C ASP A 157 -1.90 -11.46 1.92
N ASP A 158 -0.97 -11.35 0.96
CA ASP A 158 -0.09 -12.44 0.55
C ASP A 158 1.30 -11.90 0.21
N GLY A 159 2.28 -12.79 0.18
CA GLY A 159 3.63 -12.40 -0.17
C GLY A 159 4.65 -13.51 -0.05
N VAL A 160 5.89 -13.18 -0.32
CA VAL A 160 7.02 -14.10 -0.19
C VAL A 160 7.89 -13.67 0.98
N THR A 161 8.18 -14.62 1.87
CA THR A 161 9.11 -14.44 2.97
C THR A 161 10.38 -15.24 2.71
N PHE A 162 11.52 -14.59 2.78
CA PHE A 162 12.85 -15.19 2.59
C PHE A 162 13.53 -15.32 3.94
N LYS A 163 14.13 -16.49 4.23
CA LYS A 163 15.01 -16.66 5.38
C LYS A 163 16.44 -16.26 5.00
N LEU A 164 16.93 -15.14 5.54
CA LEU A 164 18.25 -14.59 5.25
C LEU A 164 19.32 -15.17 6.18
N ALA A 165 18.97 -15.40 7.43
CA ALA A 165 19.81 -16.05 8.44
C ALA A 165 18.92 -16.82 9.42
N GLU A 166 19.50 -17.44 10.45
CA GLU A 166 18.76 -18.30 11.39
C GLU A 166 17.56 -17.57 12.02
N ASN A 167 17.74 -16.33 12.45
CA ASN A 167 16.74 -15.49 13.08
C ASN A 167 16.45 -14.19 12.30
N HIS A 168 16.58 -14.23 10.96
CA HIS A 168 16.43 -13.05 10.12
C HIS A 168 15.68 -13.38 8.84
N TYR A 169 14.61 -12.65 8.61
CA TYR A 169 13.70 -12.84 7.48
C TYR A 169 13.42 -11.51 6.78
N LEU A 170 13.28 -11.57 5.47
CA LEU A 170 12.76 -10.48 4.64
C LEU A 170 11.38 -10.90 4.11
N MET A 171 10.36 -10.19 4.52
CA MET A 171 8.98 -10.45 4.13
C MET A 171 8.52 -9.40 3.12
N SER A 172 7.86 -9.82 2.05
CA SER A 172 7.18 -8.92 1.10
C SER A 172 5.67 -8.97 1.30
N THR A 173 5.00 -7.88 0.96
CA THR A 173 3.53 -7.73 1.00
C THR A 173 3.04 -7.04 -0.25
N SER A 174 1.73 -7.08 -0.48
CA SER A 174 1.09 -6.30 -1.54
C SER A 174 1.36 -4.80 -1.37
N THR A 175 1.48 -4.09 -2.47
CA THR A 175 1.77 -2.64 -2.49
C THR A 175 0.76 -1.83 -1.69
N GLY A 176 -0.53 -2.14 -1.84
CA GLY A 176 -1.62 -1.40 -1.20
C GLY A 176 -1.85 -1.74 0.26
N PHE A 177 -1.39 -2.90 0.70
CA PHE A 177 -1.71 -3.44 2.02
C PHE A 177 -0.55 -3.37 3.03
N ALA A 178 0.62 -2.88 2.63
CA ALA A 178 1.80 -2.82 3.50
C ALA A 178 1.53 -2.14 4.85
N ASP A 179 0.78 -1.03 4.86
CA ASP A 179 0.42 -0.33 6.09
C ASP A 179 -0.55 -1.14 6.97
N LEU A 180 -1.52 -1.82 6.35
CA LEU A 180 -2.46 -2.68 7.05
C LEU A 180 -1.75 -3.87 7.71
N VAL A 181 -0.86 -4.51 6.97
CA VAL A 181 -0.03 -5.62 7.48
C VAL A 181 0.85 -5.14 8.63
N PHE A 182 1.48 -3.96 8.48
CA PHE A 182 2.29 -3.39 9.56
C PHE A 182 1.50 -3.20 10.85
N ARG A 183 0.30 -2.62 10.77
CA ARG A 183 -0.57 -2.44 11.94
C ARG A 183 -1.01 -3.77 12.55
N HIS A 184 -1.28 -4.77 11.72
CA HIS A 184 -1.60 -6.11 12.20
C HIS A 184 -0.43 -6.75 12.94
N MET A 185 0.79 -6.60 12.42
CA MET A 185 2.02 -7.05 13.09
C MET A 185 2.24 -6.33 14.42
N GLU A 186 2.09 -5.01 14.45
CA GLU A 186 2.19 -4.20 15.67
C GLU A 186 1.16 -4.62 16.73
N TYR A 187 -0.07 -4.93 16.31
CA TYR A 187 -1.09 -5.46 17.21
C TYR A 187 -0.67 -6.80 17.82
N LEU A 188 -0.21 -7.74 16.99
CA LEU A 188 0.21 -9.07 17.44
C LEU A 188 1.45 -9.05 18.35
N LEU A 189 2.30 -8.02 18.24
CA LEU A 189 3.45 -7.83 19.13
C LEU A 189 3.06 -7.31 20.52
N GLN A 190 1.80 -6.88 20.72
CA GLN A 190 1.32 -6.32 21.98
C GLN A 190 0.44 -7.29 22.79
N VAL A 191 0.01 -8.37 22.21
CA VAL A 191 -0.85 -9.39 22.81
C VAL A 191 -0.12 -10.70 23.03
#